data_2d2438fdfc29db8b0e69d90f5ca3eb46
#
_entry.id   2d2438fdfc29db8b0e69d90f5ca3eb46
#
_cell.length_a   1.000
_cell.length_b   1.000
_cell.length_c   1.000
_cell.angle_alpha   90.00
_cell.angle_beta   90.00
_cell.angle_gamma   90.00
#
_symmetry.space_group_name_H-M   'P 1'
#
loop_
_entity.id
_entity.type
_entity.pdbx_description
1 polymer ?
#
loop_
_entity_poly.entity_id
_entity_poly.type
_entity_poly.pdbx_seq_one_letter_code
_entity_poly.pdbx_strand_id
1 'polypeptide(L)'
;GWTGTALYVLAEWSPPERMTEAEEVRTLRKQMLRPWGVDFDQIAIGRGDSNSSGRRGIASTVNQLINRAVAHELGRSRPPFEMRPPYKGPGSVRARARIISSACIEGRLYVHESCQRLIHSYRHWMGENNDLKHPFDAAGYVAEYYLSPVTRSGAAYTLVR
;
A
#
# COMPACT_ATOMS: atom_id res chain seq x y z
N GLY A 1 -12.61 4.03 -26.98
CA GLY A 1 -13.12 3.81 -25.64
C GLY A 1 -12.02 3.28 -24.75
N TRP A 2 -11.90 3.84 -23.57
CA TRP A 2 -10.92 3.45 -22.57
C TRP A 2 -11.32 2.10 -21.96
N THR A 3 -10.44 1.12 -21.99
CA THR A 3 -10.66 -0.24 -21.45
C THR A 3 -9.67 -0.60 -20.34
N GLY A 4 -9.04 0.38 -19.72
CA GLY A 4 -7.98 0.18 -18.75
C GLY A 4 -8.45 0.06 -17.30
N THR A 5 -7.59 -0.48 -16.45
CA THR A 5 -7.80 -0.56 -15.00
C THR A 5 -7.63 0.81 -14.37
N ALA A 6 -8.58 1.24 -13.54
CA ALA A 6 -8.45 2.41 -12.69
C ALA A 6 -8.06 2.01 -11.26
N LEU A 7 -7.26 2.83 -10.62
CA LEU A 7 -6.87 2.69 -9.22
C LEU A 7 -7.58 3.76 -8.39
N TYR A 8 -8.27 3.32 -7.33
CA TYR A 8 -8.91 4.20 -6.35
C TYR A 8 -8.19 4.06 -5.01
N VAL A 9 -7.63 5.15 -4.52
CA VAL A 9 -7.07 5.22 -3.16
C VAL A 9 -8.15 5.76 -2.24
N LEU A 10 -8.73 4.89 -1.42
CA LEU A 10 -9.92 5.20 -0.62
C LEU A 10 -9.58 5.81 0.73
N ALA A 11 -8.46 5.39 1.31
CA ALA A 11 -8.05 5.84 2.63
C ALA A 11 -6.54 5.75 2.78
N GLU A 12 -6.00 6.58 3.66
CA GLU A 12 -4.60 6.51 4.10
C GLU A 12 -4.55 6.47 5.62
N TRP A 13 -3.54 5.80 6.14
CA TRP A 13 -3.29 5.74 7.56
C TRP A 13 -1.80 5.60 7.84
N SER A 14 -1.35 6.29 8.88
CA SER A 14 -0.01 6.13 9.42
C SER A 14 -0.10 5.70 10.87
N PRO A 15 0.48 4.56 11.23
CA PRO A 15 0.45 4.12 12.62
C PRO A 15 1.14 5.16 13.52
N PRO A 16 0.60 5.41 14.71
CA PRO A 16 1.31 6.15 15.74
C PRO A 16 2.63 5.44 16.09
N GLU A 17 3.60 6.23 16.57
CA GLU A 17 4.81 5.65 17.11
C GLU A 17 4.49 4.64 18.24
N ARG A 18 5.24 3.53 18.28
CA ARG A 18 5.15 2.46 19.29
C ARG A 18 3.92 1.55 19.25
N MET A 19 3.19 1.50 18.15
CA MET A 19 2.16 0.50 17.95
C MET A 19 2.77 -0.85 17.58
N THR A 20 2.25 -1.93 18.17
CA THR A 20 2.63 -3.30 17.78
C THR A 20 1.94 -3.69 16.47
N GLU A 21 2.50 -4.63 15.74
CA GLU A 21 1.90 -5.12 14.48
C GLU A 21 0.47 -5.68 14.68
N ALA A 22 0.20 -6.28 15.85
CA ALA A 22 -1.15 -6.76 16.18
C ALA A 22 -2.15 -5.62 16.40
N GLU A 23 -1.73 -4.55 17.09
CA GLU A 23 -2.55 -3.35 17.27
C GLU A 23 -2.73 -2.61 15.95
N GLU A 24 -1.68 -2.52 15.13
CA GLU A 24 -1.73 -1.94 13.80
C GLU A 24 -2.77 -2.65 12.93
N VAL A 25 -2.72 -3.97 12.84
CA VAL A 25 -3.65 -4.79 12.04
C VAL A 25 -5.10 -4.64 12.53
N ARG A 26 -5.32 -4.66 13.85
CA ARG A 26 -6.66 -4.48 14.44
C ARG A 26 -7.22 -3.09 14.16
N THR A 27 -6.40 -2.06 14.29
CA THR A 27 -6.78 -0.67 14.02
C THR A 27 -7.08 -0.47 12.55
N LEU A 28 -6.21 -0.98 11.67
CA LEU A 28 -6.41 -0.95 10.23
C LEU A 28 -7.74 -1.59 9.82
N ARG A 29 -8.04 -2.78 10.34
CA ARG A 29 -9.31 -3.46 10.08
C ARG A 29 -10.51 -2.63 10.52
N LYS A 30 -10.48 -2.13 11.76
CA LYS A 30 -11.61 -1.42 12.38
C LYS A 30 -11.83 -0.03 11.80
N GLN A 31 -10.76 0.74 11.59
CA GLN A 31 -10.85 2.15 11.26
C GLN A 31 -10.72 2.44 9.77
N MET A 32 -10.04 1.56 9.02
CA MET A 32 -9.73 1.81 7.61
C MET A 32 -10.52 0.93 6.67
N LEU A 33 -10.64 -0.36 6.94
CA LEU A 33 -11.31 -1.29 6.02
C LEU A 33 -12.83 -1.31 6.22
N ARG A 34 -13.29 -1.54 7.45
CA ARG A 34 -14.73 -1.67 7.75
C ARG A 34 -15.59 -0.46 7.37
N PRO A 35 -15.15 0.80 7.52
CA PRO A 35 -15.92 1.95 7.05
C PRO A 35 -16.20 1.93 5.55
N TRP A 36 -15.39 1.23 4.76
CA TRP A 36 -15.58 1.05 3.32
C TRP A 36 -16.28 -0.27 2.97
N GLY A 37 -16.79 -1.01 3.97
CA GLY A 37 -17.42 -2.31 3.76
C GLY A 37 -16.44 -3.41 3.35
N VAL A 38 -15.15 -3.21 3.60
CA VAL A 38 -14.06 -4.14 3.24
C VAL A 38 -13.55 -4.87 4.47
N ASP A 39 -13.19 -6.15 4.33
CA ASP A 39 -12.44 -6.89 5.34
C ASP A 39 -11.23 -7.58 4.70
N PHE A 40 -10.35 -8.14 5.49
CA PHE A 40 -9.10 -8.78 5.05
C PHE A 40 -9.32 -9.89 4.02
N ASP A 41 -10.45 -10.60 4.07
CA ASP A 41 -10.79 -11.64 3.09
C ASP A 41 -10.99 -11.12 1.65
N GLN A 42 -11.24 -9.83 1.51
CA GLN A 42 -11.43 -9.17 0.22
C GLN A 42 -10.14 -8.55 -0.34
N ILE A 43 -9.06 -8.59 0.46
CA ILE A 43 -7.76 -8.08 0.04
C ILE A 43 -7.07 -9.12 -0.85
N ALA A 44 -6.78 -8.77 -2.09
CA ALA A 44 -6.09 -9.65 -3.03
C ALA A 44 -4.57 -9.68 -2.81
N ILE A 45 -3.99 -8.56 -2.40
CA ILE A 45 -2.55 -8.41 -2.22
C ILE A 45 -2.23 -7.31 -1.20
N GLY A 46 -1.20 -7.53 -0.42
CA GLY A 46 -0.55 -6.50 0.40
C GLY A 46 0.81 -6.11 -0.18
N ARG A 47 1.13 -4.84 -0.13
CA ARG A 47 2.45 -4.32 -0.50
C ARG A 47 3.02 -3.51 0.64
N GLY A 48 4.26 -3.77 1.02
CA GLY A 48 4.93 -3.05 2.10
C GLY A 48 6.43 -3.16 2.01
N ASP A 49 7.09 -2.12 2.48
CA ASP A 49 8.54 -2.12 2.60
C ASP A 49 8.98 -3.16 3.64
N SER A 50 9.80 -4.11 3.21
CA SER A 50 10.36 -5.15 4.08
C SER A 50 11.57 -4.70 4.90
N ASN A 51 11.99 -3.43 4.76
CA ASN A 51 13.14 -2.91 5.49
C ASN A 51 12.85 -2.83 6.99
N SER A 52 13.04 -3.93 7.66
CA SER A 52 13.02 -4.07 9.13
C SER A 52 14.33 -3.63 9.77
N SER A 53 15.07 -2.73 9.13
CA SER A 53 16.44 -2.35 9.51
C SER A 53 16.60 -1.74 10.91
N GLY A 54 15.53 -1.53 11.66
CA GLY A 54 15.59 -0.99 13.01
C GLY A 54 15.53 -2.02 14.15
N ARG A 55 15.10 -3.25 13.92
CA ARG A 55 14.94 -4.24 15.00
C ARG A 55 16.04 -5.29 14.95
N ARG A 56 17.21 -4.99 15.52
CA ARG A 56 18.28 -5.96 15.72
C ARG A 56 17.75 -7.15 16.53
N GLY A 57 17.93 -8.36 16.01
CA GLY A 57 17.60 -9.62 16.71
C GLY A 57 16.27 -10.27 16.35
N ILE A 58 15.45 -9.69 15.48
CA ILE A 58 14.22 -10.33 15.02
C ILE A 58 14.49 -11.02 13.66
N ALA A 59 14.33 -12.34 13.63
CA ALA A 59 14.52 -13.15 12.42
C ALA A 59 13.42 -12.91 11.35
N SER A 60 12.36 -12.17 11.67
CA SER A 60 11.22 -11.94 10.79
C SER A 60 11.20 -10.52 10.24
N THR A 61 10.88 -10.38 8.95
CA THR A 61 10.63 -9.07 8.35
C THR A 61 9.32 -8.47 8.85
N VAL A 62 9.16 -7.14 8.73
CA VAL A 62 7.90 -6.46 9.08
C VAL A 62 6.72 -7.06 8.31
N ASN A 63 6.88 -7.36 7.03
CA ASN A 63 5.83 -8.01 6.24
C ASN A 63 5.42 -9.37 6.80
N GLN A 64 6.36 -10.17 7.29
CA GLN A 64 6.05 -11.45 7.94
C GLN A 64 5.33 -11.27 9.27
N LEU A 65 5.68 -10.24 10.04
CA LEU A 65 4.98 -9.93 11.29
C LEU A 65 3.54 -9.49 11.03
N ILE A 66 3.31 -8.65 10.04
CA ILE A 66 1.95 -8.24 9.63
C ILE A 66 1.15 -9.45 9.13
N ASN A 67 1.73 -10.32 8.30
CA ASN A 67 1.06 -11.54 7.84
C ASN A 67 0.60 -12.42 9.00
N ARG A 68 1.46 -12.61 10.01
CA ARG A 68 1.10 -13.36 11.23
C ARG A 68 0.00 -12.66 12.04
N ALA A 69 0.08 -11.33 12.17
CA ALA A 69 -0.92 -10.55 12.89
C ALA A 69 -2.29 -10.60 12.21
N VAL A 70 -2.35 -10.54 10.87
CA VAL A 70 -3.59 -10.71 10.10
C VAL A 70 -4.17 -12.12 10.31
N ALA A 71 -3.35 -13.15 10.20
CA ALA A 71 -3.80 -14.53 10.45
C ALA A 71 -4.37 -14.70 11.87
N HIS A 72 -3.67 -14.18 12.87
CA HIS A 72 -4.11 -14.22 14.26
C HIS A 72 -5.41 -13.45 14.49
N GLU A 73 -5.54 -12.23 13.93
CA GLU A 73 -6.76 -11.41 14.03
C GLU A 73 -8.00 -12.10 13.44
N LEU A 74 -7.79 -12.97 12.45
CA LEU A 74 -8.84 -13.76 11.81
C LEU A 74 -9.03 -15.16 12.44
N GLY A 75 -8.24 -15.54 13.44
CA GLY A 75 -8.26 -16.89 14.02
C GLY A 75 -7.83 -17.99 13.04
N ARG A 76 -6.92 -17.69 12.10
CA ARG A 76 -6.47 -18.59 11.03
C ARG A 76 -4.98 -18.91 11.17
N SER A 77 -4.55 -20.03 10.59
CA SER A 77 -3.14 -20.39 10.51
C SER A 77 -2.36 -19.59 9.44
N ARG A 78 -3.07 -19.05 8.45
CA ARG A 78 -2.50 -18.25 7.36
C ARG A 78 -3.40 -17.04 7.05
N PRO A 79 -2.81 -15.90 6.64
CA PRO A 79 -3.60 -14.78 6.17
C PRO A 79 -4.25 -15.07 4.81
N PRO A 80 -5.37 -14.42 4.47
CA PRO A 80 -6.01 -14.58 3.16
C PRO A 80 -5.20 -13.96 2.01
N PHE A 81 -4.30 -13.05 2.32
CA PHE A 81 -3.33 -12.45 1.38
C PHE A 81 -1.96 -12.36 2.04
N GLU A 82 -0.93 -12.10 1.24
CA GLU A 82 0.43 -11.90 1.75
C GLU A 82 0.92 -10.48 1.49
N MET A 83 1.49 -9.87 2.53
CA MET A 83 2.31 -8.67 2.36
C MET A 83 3.60 -9.06 1.63
N ARG A 84 3.82 -8.48 0.46
CA ARG A 84 5.01 -8.72 -0.36
C ARG A 84 5.84 -7.46 -0.54
N PRO A 85 7.17 -7.56 -0.58
CA PRO A 85 8.00 -6.40 -0.87
C PRO A 85 7.74 -5.90 -2.30
N PRO A 86 7.84 -4.58 -2.52
CA PRO A 86 7.84 -4.01 -3.85
C PRO A 86 9.18 -4.28 -4.54
N TYR A 87 9.21 -4.14 -5.85
CA TYR A 87 10.48 -4.08 -6.57
C TYR A 87 11.24 -2.79 -6.23
N LYS A 88 12.50 -2.92 -5.84
CA LYS A 88 13.38 -1.81 -5.43
C LYS A 88 14.70 -1.75 -6.23
N GLY A 89 14.69 -2.17 -7.47
CA GLY A 89 15.86 -2.07 -8.34
C GLY A 89 16.22 -0.62 -8.74
N PRO A 90 17.37 -0.43 -9.37
CA PRO A 90 17.78 0.87 -9.88
C PRO A 90 16.69 1.49 -10.77
N GLY A 91 16.39 2.77 -10.56
CA GLY A 91 15.36 3.49 -11.34
C GLY A 91 13.91 3.21 -10.94
N SER A 92 13.63 2.31 -9.97
CA SER A 92 12.26 1.95 -9.57
C SER A 92 11.43 3.17 -9.08
N VAL A 93 12.04 4.11 -8.37
CA VAL A 93 11.35 5.34 -7.93
C VAL A 93 10.90 6.17 -9.12
N ARG A 94 11.80 6.37 -10.12
CA ARG A 94 11.48 7.11 -11.34
C ARG A 94 10.43 6.39 -12.18
N ALA A 95 10.48 5.07 -12.26
CA ALA A 95 9.46 4.27 -12.95
C ALA A 95 8.10 4.43 -12.30
N ARG A 96 7.98 4.34 -10.98
CA ARG A 96 6.74 4.59 -10.24
C ARG A 96 6.21 6.00 -10.45
N ALA A 97 7.08 7.01 -10.40
CA ALA A 97 6.67 8.39 -10.66
C ALA A 97 6.04 8.55 -12.06
N ARG A 98 6.63 7.93 -13.08
CA ARG A 98 6.07 7.94 -14.45
C ARG A 98 4.71 7.26 -14.52
N ILE A 99 4.56 6.07 -13.89
CA ILE A 99 3.29 5.33 -13.87
C ILE A 99 2.19 6.17 -13.22
N ILE A 100 2.48 6.78 -12.06
CA ILE A 100 1.54 7.65 -11.35
C ILE A 100 1.17 8.86 -12.20
N SER A 101 2.15 9.56 -12.75
CA SER A 101 1.91 10.75 -13.59
C SER A 101 1.06 10.42 -14.81
N SER A 102 1.38 9.33 -15.53
CA SER A 102 0.57 8.87 -16.67
C SER A 102 -0.85 8.54 -16.23
N ALA A 103 -1.01 7.82 -15.13
CA ALA A 103 -2.31 7.44 -14.62
C ALA A 103 -3.16 8.64 -14.19
N CYS A 104 -2.55 9.68 -13.63
CA CYS A 104 -3.23 10.94 -13.33
C CYS A 104 -3.71 11.65 -14.61
N ILE A 105 -2.82 11.78 -15.59
CA ILE A 105 -3.13 12.44 -16.87
C ILE A 105 -4.24 11.70 -17.63
N GLU A 106 -4.21 10.37 -17.60
CA GLU A 106 -5.18 9.50 -18.28
C GLU A 106 -6.48 9.31 -17.50
N GLY A 107 -6.64 9.92 -16.32
CA GLY A 107 -7.81 9.75 -15.47
C GLY A 107 -7.99 8.31 -14.97
N ARG A 108 -6.89 7.61 -14.67
CA ARG A 108 -6.86 6.24 -14.16
C ARG A 108 -6.44 6.12 -12.68
N LEU A 109 -6.09 7.23 -12.05
CA LEU A 109 -5.77 7.29 -10.62
C LEU A 109 -6.72 8.29 -9.95
N TYR A 110 -7.46 7.80 -8.99
CA TYR A 110 -8.39 8.58 -8.18
C TYR A 110 -8.00 8.47 -6.71
N VAL A 111 -7.91 9.59 -6.04
CA VAL A 111 -7.54 9.67 -4.62
C VAL A 111 -8.67 10.32 -3.85
N HIS A 112 -9.21 9.63 -2.85
CA HIS A 112 -10.24 10.17 -1.99
C HIS A 112 -9.72 11.36 -1.20
N GLU A 113 -10.56 12.35 -0.99
CA GLU A 113 -10.18 13.61 -0.34
C GLU A 113 -9.64 13.43 1.09
N SER A 114 -10.00 12.37 1.79
CA SER A 114 -9.45 12.05 3.12
C SER A 114 -7.96 11.69 3.10
N CYS A 115 -7.39 11.33 1.94
CA CYS A 115 -5.98 10.98 1.78
C CYS A 115 -5.09 12.24 1.66
N GLN A 116 -5.13 13.10 2.67
CA GLN A 116 -4.51 14.42 2.65
C GLN A 116 -2.97 14.38 2.53
N ARG A 117 -2.32 13.43 3.17
CA ARG A 117 -0.85 13.28 3.11
C ARG A 117 -0.41 12.82 1.72
N LEU A 118 -1.15 11.89 1.11
CA LEU A 118 -0.87 11.43 -0.25
C LEU A 118 -1.10 12.55 -1.27
N ILE A 119 -2.21 13.29 -1.14
CA ILE A 119 -2.51 14.44 -2.00
C ILE A 119 -1.40 15.50 -1.86
N HIS A 120 -0.99 15.80 -0.63
CA HIS A 120 0.10 16.73 -0.37
C HIS A 120 1.43 16.23 -0.97
N SER A 121 1.73 14.95 -0.80
CA SER A 121 2.89 14.31 -1.40
C SER A 121 2.90 14.44 -2.93
N TYR A 122 1.80 14.15 -3.61
CA TYR A 122 1.72 14.26 -5.07
C TYR A 122 1.89 15.69 -5.59
N ARG A 123 1.48 16.67 -4.81
CA ARG A 123 1.60 18.09 -5.19
C ARG A 123 2.98 18.68 -4.97
N HIS A 124 3.71 18.20 -3.98
CA HIS A 124 4.92 18.87 -3.48
C HIS A 124 6.20 18.05 -3.52
N TRP A 125 6.11 16.71 -3.68
CA TRP A 125 7.32 15.90 -3.74
C TRP A 125 8.04 16.07 -5.09
N MET A 126 9.33 16.46 -5.01
CA MET A 126 10.17 16.75 -6.16
C MET A 126 11.28 15.70 -6.36
N GLY A 127 11.21 14.58 -5.66
CA GLY A 127 12.18 13.48 -5.78
C GLY A 127 13.18 13.36 -4.62
N GLU A 128 13.06 14.22 -3.61
CA GLU A 128 13.93 14.20 -2.44
C GLU A 128 13.60 13.01 -1.51
N ASN A 129 14.60 12.65 -0.69
CA ASN A 129 14.40 11.65 0.35
C ASN A 129 13.92 12.33 1.64
N ASN A 130 12.63 12.67 1.67
CA ASN A 130 11.96 13.35 2.80
C ASN A 130 10.64 12.62 3.15
N ASP A 131 9.90 13.15 4.12
CA ASP A 131 8.65 12.54 4.60
C ASP A 131 7.55 12.47 3.52
N LEU A 132 7.59 13.33 2.51
CA LEU A 132 6.66 13.30 1.38
C LEU A 132 6.84 12.07 0.50
N LYS A 133 8.02 11.46 0.53
CA LYS A 133 8.31 10.24 -0.24
C LYS A 133 7.52 9.04 0.26
N HIS A 134 7.25 8.92 1.55
CA HIS A 134 6.62 7.72 2.10
C HIS A 134 5.19 7.48 1.57
N PRO A 135 4.26 8.45 1.60
CA PRO A 135 2.94 8.26 1.00
C PRO A 135 3.03 8.00 -0.52
N PHE A 136 3.95 8.70 -1.21
CA PHE A 136 4.18 8.51 -2.64
C PHE A 136 4.65 7.10 -2.97
N ASP A 137 5.65 6.56 -2.26
CA ASP A 137 6.16 5.21 -2.45
C ASP A 137 5.08 4.17 -2.14
N ALA A 138 4.31 4.35 -1.06
CA ALA A 138 3.24 3.44 -0.68
C ALA A 138 2.20 3.29 -1.81
N ALA A 139 1.65 4.37 -2.32
CA ALA A 139 0.72 4.34 -3.45
C ALA A 139 1.39 3.84 -4.74
N GLY A 140 2.67 4.18 -4.93
CA GLY A 140 3.47 3.75 -6.08
C GLY A 140 3.66 2.25 -6.15
N TYR A 141 3.77 1.54 -5.03
CA TYR A 141 3.89 0.08 -4.99
C TYR A 141 2.65 -0.62 -5.55
N VAL A 142 1.47 -0.04 -5.33
CA VAL A 142 0.21 -0.55 -5.89
C VAL A 142 0.05 -0.13 -7.34
N ALA A 143 0.36 1.12 -7.65
CA ALA A 143 0.28 1.63 -9.02
C ALA A 143 1.17 0.83 -9.97
N GLU A 144 2.40 0.50 -9.56
CA GLU A 144 3.31 -0.35 -10.32
C GLU A 144 2.71 -1.73 -10.60
N TYR A 145 1.96 -2.30 -9.66
CA TYR A 145 1.35 -3.62 -9.81
C TYR A 145 0.13 -3.62 -10.72
N TYR A 146 -0.75 -2.63 -10.61
CA TYR A 146 -2.04 -2.60 -11.32
C TYR A 146 -2.06 -1.75 -12.59
N LEU A 147 -1.26 -0.69 -12.64
CA LEU A 147 -1.25 0.28 -13.73
C LEU A 147 -0.07 0.10 -14.69
N SER A 148 0.86 -0.82 -14.39
CA SER A 148 1.91 -1.20 -15.33
C SER A 148 1.30 -1.85 -16.58
N PRO A 149 1.89 -1.66 -17.79
CA PRO A 149 1.37 -2.22 -19.04
C PRO A 149 1.21 -3.74 -19.07
N VAL A 150 1.84 -4.46 -18.15
CA VAL A 150 1.62 -5.92 -17.96
C VAL A 150 0.32 -6.10 -17.17
N THR A 151 -0.78 -5.99 -17.87
CA THR A 151 -2.13 -5.96 -17.33
C THR A 151 -2.53 -7.22 -16.57
N ARG A 152 -3.09 -7.03 -15.38
CA ARG A 152 -3.94 -8.01 -14.70
C ARG A 152 -5.35 -7.43 -14.62
N SER A 153 -6.30 -8.08 -15.29
CA SER A 153 -7.72 -7.71 -15.23
C SER A 153 -8.35 -8.22 -13.94
N GLY A 154 -9.11 -7.38 -13.25
CA GLY A 154 -9.93 -7.75 -12.10
C GLY A 154 -10.03 -6.61 -11.08
N ALA A 155 -11.23 -6.40 -10.54
CA ALA A 155 -11.41 -5.53 -9.37
C ALA A 155 -10.83 -6.25 -8.14
N ALA A 156 -9.91 -5.62 -7.43
CA ALA A 156 -9.31 -6.18 -6.24
C ALA A 156 -8.94 -5.06 -5.26
N TYR A 157 -9.08 -5.34 -3.98
CA TYR A 157 -8.57 -4.47 -2.94
C TYR A 157 -7.11 -4.78 -2.65
N THR A 158 -6.36 -3.75 -2.37
CA THR A 158 -4.94 -3.88 -2.03
C THR A 158 -4.64 -3.13 -0.74
N LEU A 159 -3.95 -3.81 0.16
CA LEU A 159 -3.40 -3.20 1.36
C LEU A 159 -1.98 -2.75 1.10
N VAL A 160 -1.70 -1.48 1.42
CA VAL A 160 -0.35 -0.91 1.37
C VAL A 160 0.04 -0.39 2.75
N ARG A 161 1.25 -0.68 3.14
CA ARG A 161 1.86 -0.23 4.37
C ARG A 161 3.07 0.67 4.10
#